data_ebf8f959adab5c7b5f77b4855809b71a
#
_entry.id   ebf8f959adab5c7b5f77b4855809b71a
#
_cell.length_a   1.000
_cell.length_b   1.000
_cell.length_c   1.000
_cell.angle_alpha   90.00
_cell.angle_beta   90.00
_cell.angle_gamma   90.00
#
_symmetry.space_group_name_H-M   'P 1'
#
loop_
_entity.id
_entity.type
_entity.pdbx_description
1 polymer ?
#
loop_
_entity_poly.entity_id
_entity_poly.type
_entity_poly.pdbx_seq_one_letter_code
_entity_poly.pdbx_strand_id
1 'polypeptide(L)'
;KFMHGDLGRYWYSTSPSLNRMAADRAGQLEEALVLVEIDKALGKYINSIGDRGHFETVQVAPDGSGEVPDDPGGVRAVVLGVDHPHNGRDGSDAMAECKDILLQRGNTPRVYRNTLVFIAADNRQLESLKDAMRAALAWTGIMRDTDNGRLDLKSSDIALSKDKAKEAQDTVSTRLKETWAYLIYPYGQGKQKARQ
;
A
#
# COMPACT_ATOMS: atom_id res chain seq x y z
N LYS A 1 -4.93 19.67 -29.67
CA LYS A 1 -6.17 18.99 -30.13
C LYS A 1 -6.04 17.52 -29.86
N PHE A 2 -7.04 16.93 -29.25
CA PHE A 2 -7.09 15.51 -28.90
C PHE A 2 -8.05 14.80 -29.85
N MET A 3 -7.69 13.60 -30.29
CA MET A 3 -8.56 12.75 -31.10
C MET A 3 -9.41 11.90 -30.17
N HIS A 4 -10.71 11.95 -30.37
CA HIS A 4 -11.70 11.13 -29.67
C HIS A 4 -12.36 10.17 -30.66
N GLY A 5 -12.76 8.97 -30.20
CA GLY A 5 -13.46 8.00 -31.02
C GLY A 5 -14.62 7.37 -30.24
N ASP A 6 -15.74 7.18 -30.95
CA ASP A 6 -16.90 6.45 -30.45
C ASP A 6 -17.60 5.74 -31.62
N LEU A 7 -17.91 4.45 -31.46
CA LEU A 7 -18.61 3.64 -32.44
C LEU A 7 -18.08 3.79 -33.89
N GLY A 8 -16.76 3.84 -34.06
CA GLY A 8 -16.10 3.98 -35.37
C GLY A 8 -16.08 5.40 -35.95
N ARG A 9 -16.52 6.40 -35.21
CA ARG A 9 -16.40 7.83 -35.56
C ARG A 9 -15.28 8.47 -34.77
N TYR A 10 -14.47 9.32 -35.43
CA TYR A 10 -13.34 10.03 -34.82
C TYR A 10 -13.53 11.53 -35.01
N TRP A 11 -13.27 12.31 -33.95
CA TRP A 11 -13.28 13.76 -34.01
C TRP A 11 -12.17 14.37 -33.15
N TYR A 12 -11.81 15.58 -33.44
CA TYR A 12 -10.85 16.35 -32.65
C TYR A 12 -11.57 17.24 -31.64
N SER A 13 -11.10 17.23 -30.40
CA SER A 13 -11.55 18.07 -29.31
C SER A 13 -10.38 18.89 -28.75
N THR A 14 -10.69 19.99 -28.09
CA THR A 14 -9.74 20.75 -27.26
C THR A 14 -9.61 20.16 -25.84
N SER A 15 -10.59 19.34 -25.42
CA SER A 15 -10.58 18.65 -24.12
C SER A 15 -9.88 17.29 -24.22
N PRO A 16 -9.02 16.91 -23.25
CA PRO A 16 -8.45 15.57 -23.19
C PRO A 16 -9.52 14.53 -22.91
N SER A 17 -9.29 13.28 -23.35
CA SER A 17 -10.14 12.16 -22.92
C SER A 17 -9.98 11.92 -21.42
N LEU A 18 -10.99 11.33 -20.78
CA LEU A 18 -10.92 10.98 -19.35
C LEU A 18 -9.71 10.12 -19.01
N ASN A 19 -9.40 9.12 -19.85
CA ASN A 19 -8.23 8.28 -19.66
C ASN A 19 -6.92 9.07 -19.69
N ARG A 20 -6.81 10.05 -20.60
CA ARG A 20 -5.64 10.92 -20.65
C ARG A 20 -5.56 11.80 -19.42
N MET A 21 -6.68 12.36 -18.98
CA MET A 21 -6.75 13.16 -17.75
C MET A 21 -6.34 12.35 -16.52
N ALA A 22 -6.81 11.10 -16.41
CA ALA A 22 -6.42 10.20 -15.32
C ALA A 22 -4.92 9.88 -15.38
N ALA A 23 -4.37 9.58 -16.56
CA ALA A 23 -2.95 9.31 -16.73
C ALA A 23 -2.07 10.52 -16.38
N ASP A 24 -2.45 11.71 -16.82
CA ASP A 24 -1.73 12.94 -16.49
C ASP A 24 -1.77 13.24 -15.00
N ARG A 25 -2.92 13.06 -14.34
CA ARG A 25 -3.04 13.18 -12.86
C ARG A 25 -2.20 12.15 -12.13
N ALA A 26 -2.23 10.88 -12.54
CA ALA A 26 -1.43 9.83 -11.95
C ALA A 26 0.08 10.15 -12.01
N GLY A 27 0.55 10.68 -13.15
CA GLY A 27 1.93 11.08 -13.35
C GLY A 27 2.37 12.30 -12.54
N GLN A 28 1.43 13.11 -12.05
CA GLN A 28 1.70 14.31 -11.24
C GLN A 28 1.70 14.04 -9.73
N LEU A 29 1.30 12.83 -9.30
CA LEU A 29 1.29 12.46 -7.88
C LEU A 29 2.70 12.29 -7.36
N GLU A 30 3.01 12.98 -6.28
CA GLU A 30 4.26 12.81 -5.56
C GLU A 30 4.35 11.43 -4.93
N GLU A 31 5.53 10.81 -4.99
CA GLU A 31 5.74 9.46 -4.46
C GLU A 31 5.42 9.35 -2.98
N ALA A 32 5.83 10.32 -2.19
CA ALA A 32 5.54 10.35 -0.76
C ALA A 32 4.04 10.24 -0.45
N LEU A 33 3.18 10.93 -1.24
CA LEU A 33 1.73 10.82 -1.09
C LEU A 33 1.25 9.40 -1.41
N VAL A 34 1.79 8.79 -2.48
CA VAL A 34 1.42 7.42 -2.89
C VAL A 34 1.76 6.42 -1.80
N LEU A 35 2.95 6.51 -1.18
CA LEU A 35 3.38 5.63 -0.09
C LEU A 35 2.46 5.76 1.13
N VAL A 36 2.16 6.99 1.55
CA VAL A 36 1.22 7.25 2.66
C VAL A 36 -0.17 6.66 2.40
N GLU A 37 -0.69 6.76 1.18
CA GLU A 37 -2.00 6.20 0.85
C GLU A 37 -1.96 4.66 0.74
N ILE A 38 -0.83 4.06 0.38
CA ILE A 38 -0.64 2.61 0.44
C ILE A 38 -0.67 2.12 1.89
N ASP A 39 0.05 2.77 2.83
CA ASP A 39 0.05 2.36 4.24
C ASP A 39 -1.33 2.55 4.89
N LYS A 40 -2.07 3.61 4.53
CA LYS A 40 -3.46 3.77 4.95
C LYS A 40 -4.36 2.65 4.41
N ALA A 41 -4.18 2.26 3.15
CA ALA A 41 -4.95 1.18 2.54
C ALA A 41 -4.59 -0.17 3.17
N LEU A 42 -3.31 -0.41 3.47
CA LEU A 42 -2.82 -1.57 4.20
C LEU A 42 -3.47 -1.66 5.60
N GLY A 43 -3.45 -0.57 6.35
CA GLY A 43 -4.09 -0.50 7.66
C GLY A 43 -5.58 -0.81 7.62
N LYS A 44 -6.31 -0.24 6.66
CA LYS A 44 -7.74 -0.54 6.43
C LYS A 44 -7.95 -2.02 6.09
N TYR A 45 -7.11 -2.57 5.21
CA TYR A 45 -7.21 -3.98 4.80
C TYR A 45 -6.97 -4.90 5.99
N ILE A 46 -5.89 -4.74 6.74
CA ILE A 46 -5.57 -5.57 7.92
C ILE A 46 -6.68 -5.44 8.99
N ASN A 47 -7.19 -4.23 9.24
CA ASN A 47 -8.27 -4.02 10.20
C ASN A 47 -9.61 -4.63 9.74
N SER A 48 -9.81 -4.84 8.44
CA SER A 48 -11.00 -5.51 7.91
C SER A 48 -10.98 -7.04 8.07
N ILE A 49 -9.81 -7.62 8.34
CA ILE A 49 -9.65 -9.05 8.60
C ILE A 49 -10.17 -9.33 10.01
N GLY A 50 -11.32 -10.02 10.09
CA GLY A 50 -11.97 -10.32 11.39
C GLY A 50 -11.22 -11.36 12.20
N ASP A 51 -10.64 -12.37 11.54
CA ASP A 51 -9.86 -13.41 12.19
C ASP A 51 -8.35 -13.07 12.11
N ARG A 52 -7.76 -12.83 13.26
CA ARG A 52 -6.32 -12.55 13.42
C ARG A 52 -5.48 -13.84 13.66
N GLY A 53 -6.11 -15.00 13.53
CA GLY A 53 -5.47 -16.29 13.82
C GLY A 53 -4.96 -16.35 15.26
N HIS A 54 -3.71 -16.78 15.41
CA HIS A 54 -3.06 -16.91 16.71
C HIS A 54 -2.29 -15.64 17.17
N PHE A 55 -2.41 -14.53 16.43
CA PHE A 55 -1.76 -13.29 16.83
C PHE A 55 -2.61 -12.57 17.89
N GLU A 56 -2.00 -12.25 19.02
CA GLU A 56 -2.64 -11.46 20.07
C GLU A 56 -2.87 -10.03 19.60
N THR A 57 -1.89 -9.47 18.91
CA THR A 57 -1.98 -8.13 18.31
C THR A 57 -1.35 -8.11 16.92
N VAL A 58 -1.85 -7.20 16.07
CA VAL A 58 -1.27 -6.89 14.76
C VAL A 58 -0.98 -5.40 14.74
N GLN A 59 0.30 -5.06 14.64
CA GLN A 59 0.78 -3.68 14.48
C GLN A 59 1.03 -3.44 12.99
N VAL A 60 0.51 -2.34 12.44
CA VAL A 60 0.60 -2.04 11.01
C VAL A 60 1.38 -0.76 10.80
N ALA A 61 2.43 -0.83 9.98
CA ALA A 61 3.29 0.28 9.59
C ALA A 61 3.68 1.17 10.79
N PRO A 62 4.34 0.61 11.83
CA PRO A 62 4.78 1.42 12.96
C PRO A 62 5.83 2.44 12.50
N ASP A 63 5.77 3.66 13.03
CA ASP A 63 6.76 4.73 12.76
C ASP A 63 8.13 4.45 13.43
N GLY A 64 8.34 3.24 13.95
CA GLY A 64 9.59 2.77 14.54
C GLY A 64 9.39 1.82 15.71
N SER A 65 10.51 1.36 16.28
CA SER A 65 10.54 0.37 17.35
C SER A 65 9.78 0.76 18.63
N GLY A 66 9.58 2.07 18.87
CA GLY A 66 8.86 2.59 20.03
C GLY A 66 7.37 2.25 20.06
N GLU A 67 6.75 2.11 18.90
CA GLU A 67 5.31 1.82 18.76
C GLU A 67 4.98 0.35 18.95
N VAL A 68 5.97 -0.54 18.85
CA VAL A 68 5.77 -1.98 19.05
C VAL A 68 5.90 -2.31 20.54
N PRO A 69 4.83 -2.74 21.23
CA PRO A 69 4.86 -3.05 22.65
C PRO A 69 5.91 -4.12 23.01
N ASP A 70 6.46 -4.04 24.21
CA ASP A 70 7.43 -5.00 24.77
C ASP A 70 6.91 -5.51 26.12
N ASP A 71 6.00 -6.45 26.09
CA ASP A 71 5.36 -7.05 27.26
C ASP A 71 5.27 -8.57 27.11
N PRO A 72 5.01 -9.31 28.21
CA PRO A 72 4.94 -10.77 28.23
C PRO A 72 3.61 -11.29 27.63
N GLY A 73 3.21 -10.79 26.48
CA GLY A 73 2.02 -11.22 25.76
C GLY A 73 2.26 -12.42 24.83
N GLY A 74 1.24 -12.74 24.05
CA GLY A 74 1.31 -13.75 22.99
C GLY A 74 2.10 -13.29 21.77
N VAL A 75 2.01 -14.07 20.70
CA VAL A 75 2.69 -13.74 19.43
C VAL A 75 2.08 -12.49 18.79
N ARG A 76 2.92 -11.56 18.37
CA ARG A 76 2.55 -10.32 17.68
C ARG A 76 2.97 -10.35 16.25
N ALA A 77 2.07 -9.94 15.36
CA ALA A 77 2.43 -9.62 14.00
C ALA A 77 2.78 -8.13 13.87
N VAL A 78 3.90 -7.85 13.24
CA VAL A 78 4.32 -6.50 12.85
C VAL A 78 4.34 -6.46 11.33
N VAL A 79 3.38 -5.79 10.73
CA VAL A 79 3.30 -5.58 9.29
C VAL A 79 4.10 -4.33 8.99
N LEU A 80 5.25 -4.48 8.35
CA LEU A 80 6.14 -3.35 8.03
C LEU A 80 5.49 -2.42 7.00
N GLY A 81 5.79 -1.15 7.11
CA GLY A 81 5.35 -0.12 6.17
C GLY A 81 5.92 -0.31 4.76
N VAL A 82 5.36 0.41 3.83
CA VAL A 82 5.72 0.34 2.40
C VAL A 82 7.15 0.78 2.11
N ASP A 83 7.76 1.55 2.99
CA ASP A 83 9.13 2.06 2.93
C ASP A 83 10.20 1.05 3.39
N HIS A 84 9.79 -0.08 3.98
CA HIS A 84 10.66 -1.18 4.39
C HIS A 84 10.45 -2.46 3.57
N PRO A 85 10.68 -2.45 2.24
CA PRO A 85 10.48 -3.63 1.41
C PRO A 85 11.59 -4.66 1.60
N HIS A 86 11.24 -5.94 1.37
CA HIS A 86 12.20 -7.04 1.35
C HIS A 86 12.53 -7.43 -0.09
N ASN A 87 13.82 -7.62 -0.37
CA ASN A 87 14.32 -8.00 -1.69
C ASN A 87 14.87 -9.44 -1.75
N GLY A 88 14.59 -10.26 -0.74
CA GLY A 88 15.10 -11.62 -0.60
C GLY A 88 16.54 -11.70 -0.07
N ARG A 89 17.15 -10.61 0.39
CA ARG A 89 18.52 -10.55 0.91
C ARG A 89 18.56 -10.03 2.34
N ASP A 90 19.57 -10.47 3.11
CA ASP A 90 19.75 -10.07 4.52
C ASP A 90 20.04 -8.58 4.73
N GLY A 91 20.44 -7.86 3.69
CA GLY A 91 20.72 -6.40 3.73
C GLY A 91 19.55 -5.53 3.25
N SER A 92 18.31 -6.05 3.19
CA SER A 92 17.15 -5.25 2.81
C SER A 92 16.69 -4.30 3.91
N ASP A 93 15.91 -3.27 3.53
CA ASP A 93 15.35 -2.30 4.45
C ASP A 93 14.44 -3.00 5.49
N ALA A 94 13.64 -3.99 5.06
CA ALA A 94 12.86 -4.83 5.96
C ALA A 94 13.71 -5.51 7.03
N MET A 95 14.88 -6.05 6.67
CA MET A 95 15.76 -6.73 7.62
C MET A 95 16.42 -5.76 8.59
N ALA A 96 16.72 -4.54 8.15
CA ALA A 96 17.23 -3.47 9.01
C ALA A 96 16.18 -3.07 10.04
N GLU A 97 14.95 -2.80 9.62
CA GLU A 97 13.84 -2.45 10.50
C GLU A 97 13.48 -3.59 11.46
N CYS A 98 13.40 -4.83 10.99
CA CYS A 98 13.19 -5.99 11.87
C CYS A 98 14.26 -6.09 12.96
N LYS A 99 15.53 -5.81 12.63
CA LYS A 99 16.62 -5.84 13.63
C LYS A 99 16.47 -4.72 14.65
N ASP A 100 16.14 -3.52 14.22
CA ASP A 100 15.91 -2.41 15.14
C ASP A 100 14.78 -2.73 16.11
N ILE A 101 13.63 -3.14 15.61
CA ILE A 101 12.47 -3.50 16.44
C ILE A 101 12.78 -4.69 17.37
N LEU A 102 13.57 -5.68 16.94
CA LEU A 102 13.95 -6.81 17.77
C LEU A 102 14.94 -6.45 18.87
N LEU A 103 15.80 -5.47 18.65
CA LEU A 103 16.83 -5.08 19.61
C LEU A 103 16.33 -4.03 20.59
N GLN A 104 15.45 -3.15 20.15
CA GLN A 104 15.07 -1.96 20.90
C GLN A 104 13.54 -1.78 20.90
N ARG A 105 13.08 -1.04 21.92
CA ARG A 105 11.80 -0.36 21.97
C ARG A 105 12.08 1.12 22.20
N GLY A 106 12.07 1.92 21.14
CA GLY A 106 12.57 3.29 21.20
C GLY A 106 14.01 3.31 21.68
N ASN A 107 14.28 3.92 22.82
CA ASN A 107 15.64 4.08 23.38
C ASN A 107 16.01 2.98 24.42
N THR A 108 15.18 1.97 24.61
CA THR A 108 15.41 0.91 25.60
C THR A 108 15.60 -0.45 24.94
N PRO A 109 16.52 -1.31 25.44
CA PRO A 109 16.66 -2.67 24.91
C PRO A 109 15.36 -3.47 25.07
N ARG A 110 14.95 -4.20 24.02
CA ARG A 110 13.78 -5.05 24.05
C ARG A 110 14.03 -6.34 24.81
N VAL A 111 13.09 -6.72 25.66
CA VAL A 111 13.13 -7.94 26.47
C VAL A 111 12.46 -9.11 25.75
N TYR A 112 11.23 -8.93 25.23
CA TYR A 112 10.42 -9.98 24.62
C TYR A 112 10.59 -10.04 23.11
N ARG A 113 11.69 -10.66 22.66
CA ARG A 113 12.07 -10.71 21.23
C ARG A 113 11.43 -11.84 20.45
N ASN A 114 11.20 -12.99 21.11
CA ASN A 114 10.73 -14.21 20.45
C ASN A 114 9.21 -14.22 20.20
N THR A 115 8.50 -13.19 20.62
CA THR A 115 7.06 -13.03 20.41
C THR A 115 6.72 -12.29 19.13
N LEU A 116 7.73 -11.78 18.41
CA LEU A 116 7.53 -10.95 17.23
C LEU A 116 7.65 -11.76 15.93
N VAL A 117 6.69 -11.55 15.05
CA VAL A 117 6.68 -12.04 13.67
C VAL A 117 6.44 -10.86 12.76
N PHE A 118 7.29 -10.69 11.75
CA PHE A 118 7.20 -9.56 10.83
C PHE A 118 6.66 -10.02 9.48
N ILE A 119 5.89 -9.14 8.83
CA ILE A 119 5.38 -9.33 7.48
C ILE A 119 5.86 -8.15 6.66
N ALA A 120 6.59 -8.42 5.57
CA ALA A 120 7.21 -7.39 4.73
C ALA A 120 6.74 -7.46 3.28
N ALA A 121 6.74 -6.31 2.62
CA ALA A 121 6.43 -6.19 1.21
C ALA A 121 7.54 -6.79 0.32
N ASP A 122 7.17 -7.48 -0.76
CA ASP A 122 8.10 -7.86 -1.82
C ASP A 122 8.41 -6.64 -2.69
N ASN A 123 9.68 -6.24 -2.70
CA ASN A 123 10.14 -5.10 -3.48
C ASN A 123 9.80 -5.20 -4.99
N ARG A 124 9.72 -6.41 -5.54
CA ARG A 124 9.36 -6.64 -6.95
C ARG A 124 7.88 -6.34 -7.24
N GLN A 125 7.00 -6.55 -6.25
CA GLN A 125 5.57 -6.32 -6.39
C GLN A 125 5.20 -4.86 -6.07
N LEU A 126 6.06 -4.16 -5.34
CA LEU A 126 5.80 -2.83 -4.82
C LEU A 126 5.55 -1.80 -5.93
N GLU A 127 6.32 -1.83 -7.02
CA GLU A 127 6.12 -0.88 -8.14
C GLU A 127 4.74 -1.04 -8.79
N SER A 128 4.29 -2.29 -8.97
CA SER A 128 2.95 -2.57 -9.50
C SER A 128 1.84 -2.07 -8.56
N LEU A 129 2.04 -2.13 -7.25
CA LEU A 129 1.13 -1.58 -6.26
C LEU A 129 1.12 -0.04 -6.28
N LYS A 130 2.29 0.60 -6.40
CA LYS A 130 2.42 2.06 -6.55
C LYS A 130 1.66 2.56 -7.78
N ASP A 131 1.82 1.88 -8.92
CA ASP A 131 1.10 2.22 -10.16
C ASP A 131 -0.41 2.08 -10.00
N ALA A 132 -0.88 1.00 -9.38
CA ALA A 132 -2.29 0.80 -9.08
C ALA A 132 -2.84 1.89 -8.15
N MET A 133 -2.08 2.28 -7.11
CA MET A 133 -2.47 3.35 -6.18
C MET A 133 -2.52 4.71 -6.90
N ARG A 134 -1.54 5.05 -7.76
CA ARG A 134 -1.58 6.27 -8.58
C ARG A 134 -2.84 6.34 -9.43
N ALA A 135 -3.20 5.24 -10.09
CA ALA A 135 -4.42 5.16 -10.90
C ALA A 135 -5.68 5.36 -10.03
N ALA A 136 -5.77 4.70 -8.88
CA ALA A 136 -6.91 4.83 -7.97
C ALA A 136 -7.07 6.26 -7.44
N LEU A 137 -5.97 6.91 -7.05
CA LEU A 137 -5.97 8.30 -6.59
C LEU A 137 -6.38 9.27 -7.70
N ALA A 138 -5.89 9.05 -8.93
CA ALA A 138 -6.24 9.88 -10.08
C ALA A 138 -7.74 9.81 -10.40
N TRP A 139 -8.31 8.61 -10.48
CA TRP A 139 -9.73 8.41 -10.74
C TRP A 139 -10.62 8.94 -9.60
N THR A 140 -10.22 8.70 -8.35
CA THR A 140 -10.90 9.27 -7.18
C THR A 140 -10.86 10.80 -7.20
N GLY A 141 -9.74 11.38 -7.62
CA GLY A 141 -9.59 12.82 -7.80
C GLY A 141 -10.52 13.39 -8.87
N ILE A 142 -10.68 12.70 -10.01
CA ILE A 142 -11.63 13.10 -11.07
C ILE A 142 -13.06 13.09 -10.52
N MET A 143 -13.45 12.03 -9.81
CA MET A 143 -14.76 11.93 -9.19
C MET A 143 -15.02 13.07 -8.20
N ARG A 144 -14.09 13.31 -7.30
CA ARG A 144 -14.19 14.41 -6.32
C ARG A 144 -14.34 15.79 -6.97
N ASP A 145 -13.59 16.03 -8.05
CA ASP A 145 -13.68 17.32 -8.76
C ASP A 145 -15.01 17.46 -9.51
N THR A 146 -15.56 16.36 -10.00
CA THR A 146 -16.90 16.34 -10.62
C THR A 146 -17.98 16.61 -9.57
N ASP A 147 -17.93 15.93 -8.43
CA ASP A 147 -18.91 16.11 -7.33
C ASP A 147 -18.88 17.53 -6.75
N ASN A 148 -17.70 18.16 -6.76
CA ASN A 148 -17.49 19.54 -6.32
C ASN A 148 -17.78 20.61 -7.40
N GLY A 149 -18.24 20.18 -8.59
CA GLY A 149 -18.53 21.11 -9.70
C GLY A 149 -17.28 21.76 -10.34
N ARG A 150 -16.08 21.27 -10.06
CA ARG A 150 -14.82 21.76 -10.65
C ARG A 150 -14.57 21.18 -12.04
N LEU A 151 -15.20 20.05 -12.33
CA LEU A 151 -15.13 19.36 -13.60
C LEU A 151 -16.54 19.08 -14.10
N ASP A 152 -16.90 19.68 -15.24
CA ASP A 152 -18.19 19.46 -15.87
C ASP A 152 -18.08 18.29 -16.85
N LEU A 153 -18.62 17.13 -16.45
CA LEU A 153 -18.65 15.90 -17.22
C LEU A 153 -20.06 15.55 -17.67
N LYS A 154 -20.18 14.96 -18.83
CA LYS A 154 -21.45 14.36 -19.28
C LYS A 154 -21.83 13.17 -18.40
N SER A 155 -23.11 12.85 -18.31
CA SER A 155 -23.60 11.73 -17.49
C SER A 155 -22.94 10.39 -17.84
N SER A 156 -22.64 10.12 -19.12
CA SER A 156 -21.90 8.95 -19.56
C SER A 156 -20.47 8.90 -19.01
N ASP A 157 -19.80 10.06 -18.98
CA ASP A 157 -18.43 10.19 -18.53
C ASP A 157 -18.34 10.08 -16.98
N ILE A 158 -19.37 10.55 -16.28
CA ILE A 158 -19.52 10.35 -14.83
C ILE A 158 -19.67 8.86 -14.51
N ALA A 159 -20.52 8.13 -15.22
CA ALA A 159 -20.69 6.69 -15.04
C ALA A 159 -19.39 5.94 -15.29
N LEU A 160 -18.71 6.23 -16.41
CA LEU A 160 -17.41 5.66 -16.75
C LEU A 160 -16.36 5.95 -15.66
N SER A 161 -16.31 7.17 -15.14
CA SER A 161 -15.35 7.53 -14.09
C SER A 161 -15.60 6.77 -12.80
N LYS A 162 -16.85 6.52 -12.42
CA LYS A 162 -17.23 5.70 -11.26
C LYS A 162 -16.76 4.25 -11.43
N ASP A 163 -17.02 3.66 -12.59
CA ASP A 163 -16.61 2.29 -12.87
C ASP A 163 -15.08 2.15 -12.85
N LYS A 164 -14.37 3.11 -13.47
CA LYS A 164 -12.90 3.14 -13.45
C LYS A 164 -12.30 3.37 -12.06
N ALA A 165 -12.89 4.21 -11.25
CA ALA A 165 -12.45 4.41 -9.87
C ALA A 165 -12.62 3.14 -9.04
N LYS A 166 -13.75 2.43 -9.19
CA LYS A 166 -13.99 1.15 -8.54
C LYS A 166 -12.99 0.07 -9.01
N GLU A 167 -12.83 -0.10 -10.32
CA GLU A 167 -11.87 -1.05 -10.91
C GLU A 167 -10.44 -0.81 -10.39
N ALA A 168 -10.01 0.45 -10.34
CA ALA A 168 -8.70 0.82 -9.82
C ALA A 168 -8.56 0.52 -8.32
N GLN A 169 -9.60 0.75 -7.53
CA GLN A 169 -9.61 0.42 -6.09
C GLN A 169 -9.57 -1.10 -5.84
N ASP A 170 -10.30 -1.88 -6.64
CA ASP A 170 -10.28 -3.34 -6.58
C ASP A 170 -8.88 -3.87 -6.96
N THR A 171 -8.22 -3.24 -7.93
CA THR A 171 -6.83 -3.54 -8.31
C THR A 171 -5.87 -3.28 -7.17
N VAL A 172 -5.97 -2.13 -6.48
CA VAL A 172 -5.16 -1.84 -5.27
C VAL A 172 -5.37 -2.92 -4.22
N SER A 173 -6.61 -3.31 -3.94
CA SER A 173 -6.94 -4.33 -2.94
C SER A 173 -6.34 -5.70 -3.28
N THR A 174 -6.29 -6.05 -4.56
CA THR A 174 -5.65 -7.28 -5.03
C THR A 174 -4.14 -7.21 -4.89
N ARG A 175 -3.52 -6.10 -5.34
CA ARG A 175 -2.07 -5.91 -5.24
C ARG A 175 -1.56 -5.84 -3.81
N LEU A 176 -2.33 -5.25 -2.89
CA LEU A 176 -1.98 -5.25 -1.46
C LEU A 176 -1.77 -6.68 -0.93
N LYS A 177 -2.68 -7.61 -1.25
CA LYS A 177 -2.59 -9.01 -0.83
C LYS A 177 -1.36 -9.73 -1.39
N GLU A 178 -0.97 -9.40 -2.61
CA GLU A 178 0.16 -10.02 -3.31
C GLU A 178 1.50 -9.42 -2.85
N THR A 179 1.52 -8.18 -2.42
CA THR A 179 2.76 -7.43 -2.13
C THR A 179 3.35 -7.83 -0.78
N TRP A 180 2.56 -7.98 0.31
CA TRP A 180 3.05 -8.39 1.62
C TRP A 180 3.18 -9.91 1.71
N ALA A 181 4.24 -10.45 1.13
CA ALA A 181 4.45 -11.87 0.89
C ALA A 181 5.57 -12.50 1.75
N TYR A 182 6.40 -11.71 2.42
CA TYR A 182 7.51 -12.21 3.22
C TYR A 182 7.14 -12.28 4.69
N LEU A 183 7.35 -13.47 5.30
CA LEU A 183 7.27 -13.70 6.72
C LEU A 183 8.69 -13.79 7.30
N ILE A 184 9.00 -12.91 8.25
CA ILE A 184 10.31 -12.82 8.90
C ILE A 184 10.12 -13.04 10.40
N TYR A 185 10.91 -13.91 11.00
CA TYR A 185 10.84 -14.20 12.43
C TYR A 185 12.21 -14.56 13.01
N PRO A 186 12.47 -14.30 14.31
CA PRO A 186 13.69 -14.71 14.96
C PRO A 186 13.80 -16.22 15.00
N TYR A 187 14.97 -16.76 14.62
CA TYR A 187 15.22 -18.19 14.64
C TYR A 187 16.57 -18.49 15.33
N GLY A 188 16.54 -19.32 16.34
CA GLY A 188 17.72 -19.69 17.11
C GLY A 188 18.35 -18.54 17.88
N GLN A 189 19.60 -18.65 18.29
CA GLN A 189 20.33 -17.60 19.02
C GLN A 189 20.63 -16.41 18.09
N GLY A 190 19.65 -15.53 17.89
CA GLY A 190 19.82 -14.25 17.22
C GLY A 190 19.90 -14.28 15.68
N LYS A 191 19.59 -15.43 15.03
CA LYS A 191 19.49 -15.47 13.55
C LYS A 191 18.04 -15.27 13.10
N GLN A 192 17.85 -14.46 12.09
CA GLN A 192 16.56 -14.23 11.43
C GLN A 192 16.48 -15.10 10.16
N LYS A 193 15.29 -15.64 9.86
CA LYS A 193 14.99 -16.30 8.58
C LYS A 193 13.81 -15.60 7.92
N ALA A 194 13.94 -15.32 6.61
CA ALA A 194 12.82 -14.96 5.77
C ALA A 194 12.31 -16.22 5.04
N ARG A 195 11.00 -16.43 5.00
CA ARG A 195 10.33 -17.43 4.15
C ARG A 195 9.32 -16.72 3.25
N GLN A 196 9.27 -17.16 2.02
CA GLN A 196 8.22 -16.83 1.05
C GLN A 196 6.99 -17.67 1.28
#